data_ba3c9a14519e0a76460d0101d8d3bee2
#
_entry.id   ba3c9a14519e0a76460d0101d8d3bee2
#
_cell.length_a   1.000
_cell.length_b   1.000
_cell.length_c   1.000
_cell.angle_alpha   90.00
_cell.angle_beta   90.00
_cell.angle_gamma   90.00
#
_symmetry.space_group_name_H-M   'P 1'
#
loop_
_entity.id
_entity.type
_entity.pdbx_description
1 polymer ?
#
loop_
_entity_poly.entity_id
_entity_poly.type
_entity_poly.pdbx_seq_one_letter_code
_entity_poly.pdbx_strand_id
1 'polypeptide(L)'
;MEIHEPARRHGVAQEDIEHALAHSVAWVELGDDPARYLLAGPDRSGNLLELVVLVLGGDELVIHAMGLRRSTARALFGDER
;
A
#
# COMPACT_ATOMS: atom_id res chain seq x y z
N MET A 1 -3.71 -12.96 2.86
CA MET A 1 -3.93 -11.51 2.72
C MET A 1 -5.40 -11.25 2.45
N GLU A 2 -5.94 -10.24 3.09
CA GLU A 2 -7.35 -9.88 2.96
C GLU A 2 -7.45 -8.43 2.52
N ILE A 3 -8.39 -8.13 1.62
CA ILE A 3 -8.59 -6.76 1.12
C ILE A 3 -9.93 -6.26 1.65
N HIS A 4 -9.86 -5.27 2.50
CA HIS A 4 -11.04 -4.71 3.13
C HIS A 4 -11.77 -3.75 2.21
N GLU A 5 -13.05 -3.55 2.51
CA GLU A 5 -13.92 -2.72 1.69
C GLU A 5 -13.34 -1.34 1.39
N PRO A 6 -12.78 -0.61 2.39
CA PRO A 6 -12.22 0.71 2.10
C PRO A 6 -11.12 0.70 1.05
N ALA A 7 -10.37 -0.41 0.95
CA ALA A 7 -9.29 -0.52 -0.03
C ALA A 7 -9.83 -0.63 -1.45
N ARG A 8 -11.12 -0.93 -1.61
CA ARG A 8 -11.73 -1.06 -2.93
C ARG A 8 -12.36 0.23 -3.43
N ARG A 9 -12.32 1.28 -2.61
CA ARG A 9 -13.00 2.55 -2.90
C ARG A 9 -12.50 3.19 -4.18
N HIS A 10 -11.23 3.06 -4.48
CA HIS A 10 -10.61 3.74 -5.62
C HIS A 10 -10.54 2.87 -6.87
N GLY A 11 -11.18 1.70 -6.85
CA GLY A 11 -11.32 0.88 -8.03
C GLY A 11 -10.08 0.14 -8.48
N VAL A 12 -9.09 -0.01 -7.61
CA VAL A 12 -7.89 -0.77 -7.95
C VAL A 12 -8.23 -2.26 -7.93
N ALA A 13 -7.87 -2.98 -8.99
CA ALA A 13 -8.15 -4.40 -9.09
C ALA A 13 -7.38 -5.18 -8.04
N GLN A 14 -7.99 -6.25 -7.53
CA GLN A 14 -7.34 -7.09 -6.52
C GLN A 14 -5.99 -7.60 -6.99
N GLU A 15 -5.90 -8.03 -8.25
CA GLU A 15 -4.64 -8.55 -8.80
C GLU A 15 -3.55 -7.49 -8.81
N ASP A 16 -3.93 -6.22 -8.98
CA ASP A 16 -2.97 -5.13 -8.95
C ASP A 16 -2.49 -4.86 -7.53
N ILE A 17 -3.39 -4.96 -6.56
CA ILE A 17 -3.02 -4.83 -5.15
C ILE A 17 -2.04 -5.94 -4.77
N GLU A 18 -2.35 -7.17 -5.15
CA GLU A 18 -1.48 -8.31 -4.86
C GLU A 18 -0.10 -8.13 -5.50
N HIS A 19 -0.08 -7.66 -6.74
CA HIS A 19 1.18 -7.43 -7.45
C HIS A 19 2.01 -6.36 -6.74
N ALA A 20 1.36 -5.26 -6.34
CA ALA A 20 2.05 -4.17 -5.67
C ALA A 20 2.63 -4.61 -4.32
N LEU A 21 1.90 -5.44 -3.57
CA LEU A 21 2.41 -5.97 -2.31
C LEU A 21 3.63 -6.85 -2.53
N ALA A 22 3.56 -7.74 -3.52
CA ALA A 22 4.64 -8.67 -3.80
C ALA A 22 5.90 -7.97 -4.31
N HIS A 23 5.75 -6.79 -4.89
CA HIS A 23 6.85 -6.06 -5.52
C HIS A 23 7.04 -4.67 -4.92
N SER A 24 6.72 -4.52 -3.62
CA SER A 24 6.84 -3.21 -2.98
C SER A 24 8.26 -2.70 -3.07
N VAL A 25 8.40 -1.40 -3.32
CA VAL A 25 9.69 -0.75 -3.51
C VAL A 25 10.08 0.16 -2.35
N ALA A 26 9.12 0.50 -1.49
CA ALA A 26 9.38 1.33 -0.32
C ALA A 26 8.27 1.11 0.68
N TRP A 27 8.60 1.24 1.97
CA TRP A 27 7.59 1.11 3.01
C TRP A 27 8.06 1.86 4.26
N VAL A 28 7.09 2.24 5.08
CA VAL A 28 7.35 2.87 6.37
C VAL A 28 6.27 2.42 7.35
N GLU A 29 6.68 2.24 8.60
CA GLU A 29 5.74 1.86 9.64
C GLU A 29 4.96 3.08 10.11
N LEU A 30 3.63 2.96 10.16
CA LEU A 30 2.75 4.04 10.60
C LEU A 30 2.39 3.91 12.08
N GLY A 31 2.42 2.71 12.62
CA GLY A 31 2.08 2.44 14.01
C GLY A 31 2.29 0.98 14.32
N ASP A 32 2.26 0.62 15.60
CA ASP A 32 2.64 -0.73 16.01
C ASP A 32 1.65 -1.40 16.97
N ASP A 33 0.45 -0.87 17.15
CA ASP A 33 -0.53 -1.52 18.00
C ASP A 33 -1.94 -1.23 17.50
N PRO A 34 -2.36 -1.91 16.43
CA PRO A 34 -1.66 -2.92 15.65
C PRO A 34 -0.64 -2.33 14.68
N ALA A 35 0.27 -3.17 14.22
CA ALA A 35 1.26 -2.74 13.25
C ALA A 35 0.58 -2.33 11.95
N ARG A 36 0.96 -1.16 11.43
CA ARG A 36 0.44 -0.63 10.18
C ARG A 36 1.59 -0.12 9.33
N TYR A 37 1.49 -0.37 8.05
CA TYR A 37 2.55 0.01 7.12
C TYR A 37 1.95 0.73 5.92
N LEU A 38 2.62 1.81 5.53
CA LEU A 38 2.36 2.49 4.26
C LEU A 38 3.43 2.02 3.30
N LEU A 39 3.02 1.58 2.12
CA LEU A 39 3.99 1.10 1.16
C LEU A 39 3.62 1.50 -0.25
N ALA A 40 4.60 1.45 -1.14
CA ALA A 40 4.42 1.70 -2.56
C ALA A 40 4.90 0.50 -3.34
N GLY A 41 4.16 0.12 -4.36
CA GLY A 41 4.53 -0.96 -5.26
C GLY A 41 3.82 -0.80 -6.60
N PRO A 42 4.36 -1.41 -7.65
CA PRO A 42 3.78 -1.26 -8.98
C PRO A 42 2.57 -2.16 -9.17
N ASP A 43 1.57 -1.68 -9.90
CA ASP A 43 0.53 -2.55 -10.39
C ASP A 43 1.09 -3.37 -11.56
N ARG A 44 0.25 -4.20 -12.19
CA ARG A 44 0.70 -5.08 -13.27
C ARG A 44 1.16 -4.31 -14.51
N SER A 45 0.76 -3.05 -14.62
CA SER A 45 1.18 -2.17 -15.73
C SER A 45 2.38 -1.31 -15.38
N GLY A 46 2.91 -1.44 -14.17
CA GLY A 46 4.06 -0.67 -13.74
C GLY A 46 3.74 0.67 -13.09
N ASN A 47 2.46 1.00 -12.93
CA ASN A 47 2.06 2.23 -12.26
C ASN A 47 2.16 2.04 -10.75
N LEU A 48 2.78 2.98 -10.06
CA LEU A 48 2.95 2.86 -8.63
C LEU A 48 1.64 3.11 -7.89
N LEU A 49 1.34 2.21 -6.96
CA LEU A 49 0.21 2.33 -6.06
C LEU A 49 0.71 2.60 -4.66
N GLU A 50 -0.12 3.28 -3.86
CA GLU A 50 0.11 3.35 -2.42
C GLU A 50 -0.87 2.42 -1.72
N LEU A 51 -0.38 1.69 -0.74
CA LEU A 51 -1.18 0.73 0.01
C LEU A 51 -0.96 0.97 1.49
N VAL A 52 -2.01 0.75 2.29
CA VAL A 52 -1.87 0.69 3.74
C VAL A 52 -2.26 -0.71 4.17
N VAL A 53 -1.37 -1.36 4.90
CA VAL A 53 -1.54 -2.73 5.36
C VAL A 53 -1.53 -2.76 6.87
N LEU A 54 -2.52 -3.43 7.43
CA LEU A 54 -2.68 -3.64 8.86
C LEU A 54 -2.30 -5.09 9.15
N VAL A 55 -1.51 -5.32 10.19
CA VAL A 55 -1.13 -6.68 10.57
C VAL A 55 -1.79 -7.01 11.89
N LEU A 56 -2.67 -8.02 11.85
CA LEU A 56 -3.43 -8.45 13.03
C LEU A 56 -3.32 -9.95 13.16
N GLY A 57 -2.74 -10.43 14.28
CA GLY A 57 -2.66 -11.85 14.55
C GLY A 57 -1.95 -12.64 13.47
N GLY A 58 -0.99 -12.04 12.80
CA GLY A 58 -0.26 -12.68 11.71
C GLY A 58 -0.91 -12.54 10.34
N ASP A 59 -2.13 -12.01 10.29
CA ASP A 59 -2.81 -11.77 9.01
C ASP A 59 -2.56 -10.37 8.52
N GLU A 60 -2.48 -10.23 7.20
CA GLU A 60 -2.32 -8.93 6.56
C GLU A 60 -3.65 -8.47 5.98
N LEU A 61 -4.05 -7.26 6.32
CA LEU A 61 -5.29 -6.67 5.86
C LEU A 61 -4.97 -5.40 5.10
N VAL A 62 -5.31 -5.36 3.81
CA VAL A 62 -5.14 -4.15 3.01
C VAL A 62 -6.35 -3.27 3.26
N ILE A 63 -6.13 -2.07 3.81
CA ILE A 63 -7.22 -1.16 4.16
C ILE A 63 -7.25 0.08 3.29
N HIS A 64 -6.28 0.25 2.39
CA HIS A 64 -6.21 1.40 1.49
C HIS A 64 -5.39 1.01 0.26
N ALA A 65 -5.88 1.40 -0.91
CA ALA A 65 -5.16 1.16 -2.17
C ALA A 65 -5.60 2.19 -3.20
N MET A 66 -4.64 2.91 -3.75
CA MET A 66 -4.90 3.86 -4.83
C MET A 66 -3.60 4.20 -5.54
N GLY A 67 -3.69 4.93 -6.63
CA GLY A 67 -2.50 5.43 -7.30
C GLY A 67 -1.67 6.28 -6.35
N LEU A 68 -0.35 6.18 -6.45
CA LEU A 68 0.57 6.87 -5.56
C LEU A 68 0.39 8.38 -5.66
N ARG A 69 0.10 9.02 -4.52
CA ARG A 69 -0.04 10.47 -4.44
C ARG A 69 1.31 11.09 -4.14
N ARG A 70 1.44 12.37 -4.51
CA ARG A 70 2.70 13.09 -4.27
C ARG A 70 3.07 13.14 -2.80
N SER A 71 2.09 13.35 -1.92
CA SER A 71 2.35 13.40 -0.49
C SER A 71 2.86 12.07 0.04
N THR A 72 2.33 10.96 -0.46
CA THR A 72 2.79 9.63 -0.07
C THR A 72 4.19 9.36 -0.61
N ALA A 73 4.45 9.80 -1.84
CA ALA A 73 5.77 9.65 -2.42
C ALA A 73 6.83 10.36 -1.59
N ARG A 74 6.51 11.55 -1.09
CA ARG A 74 7.43 12.28 -0.21
C ARG A 74 7.69 11.52 1.08
N ALA A 75 6.64 10.95 1.67
CA ALA A 75 6.77 10.20 2.91
C ALA A 75 7.64 8.98 2.74
N LEU A 76 7.55 8.32 1.59
CA LEU A 76 8.25 7.06 1.34
C LEU A 76 9.63 7.26 0.73
N PHE A 77 9.79 8.23 -0.16
CA PHE A 77 11.02 8.40 -0.94
C PHE A 77 11.79 9.68 -0.57
N GLY A 78 11.18 10.56 0.20
CA GLY A 78 11.77 11.83 0.53
C GLY A 78 11.56 12.88 -0.54
N ASP A 79 11.99 14.10 -0.24
CA ASP A 79 11.88 15.19 -1.19
C ASP A 79 13.00 15.10 -2.21
N GLU A 80 12.65 15.24 -3.47
CA GLU A 80 13.60 15.30 -4.56
C GLU A 80 14.04 16.74 -4.83
N ARG A 81 15.25 16.90 -5.26
CA ARG A 81 15.78 18.22 -5.58
C ARG A 81 16.14 18.30 -7.03
#